data_8bfc67934e0c43227a6d2325d8884b87
#
_entry.id   8bfc67934e0c43227a6d2325d8884b87
#
_cell.length_a   1.000
_cell.length_b   1.000
_cell.length_c   1.000
_cell.angle_alpha   90.00
_cell.angle_beta   90.00
_cell.angle_gamma   90.00
#
_symmetry.space_group_name_H-M   'P 1'
#
loop_
_entity.id
_entity.type
_entity.pdbx_description
1 polymer ?
#
loop_
_entity_poly.entity_id
_entity_poly.type
_entity_poly.pdbx_seq_one_letter_code
_entity_poly.pdbx_strand_id
1 'polypeptide(L)'
;MGDTGHLGQTGHSGHPRQASLGSPGRLGSPVGSASPATTARPGAMPQIVLPHGGYKKLIVYRKSDVIYQGTVAFCRRFLPEHGNRTVDQMTQAARSCKQNIAEGSAASGTSKETEIKLTNVARATLDELMEDYLDWLKTHGFAEWPADDQRRVAARDYAREHADWEDWQKIFETRPAETVANLMLTLCHQTRYMLDKMIAAQEADFKKHGGVRERMHAARTAARGEDWDKGVYSRLDAAADVADLMARASEIKRKVDQTVWSIKRRKGWQ
;
A
#
# COMPACT_ATOMS: atom_id res chain seq x y z
N MET A 1 20.16 45.65 67.51
CA MET A 1 20.87 46.84 67.01
C MET A 1 20.92 46.63 65.52
N GLY A 2 20.01 47.18 64.76
CA GLY A 2 19.91 48.51 64.21
C GLY A 2 20.50 48.44 62.82
N ASP A 3 19.98 48.87 61.75
CA ASP A 3 19.13 49.99 61.49
C ASP A 3 18.51 49.87 60.07
N THR A 4 17.46 50.53 59.93
CA THR A 4 16.57 50.84 58.84
C THR A 4 17.16 51.71 57.74
N GLY A 5 16.56 51.67 56.54
CA GLY A 5 16.66 52.70 55.49
C GLY A 5 16.12 52.18 54.15
N HIS A 6 15.03 52.37 53.78
CA HIS A 6 13.93 53.30 53.33
C HIS A 6 14.20 53.91 51.97
N LEU A 7 13.22 53.67 51.07
CA LEU A 7 12.64 54.46 49.95
C LEU A 7 13.41 54.69 48.63
N GLY A 8 12.69 54.41 47.57
CA GLY A 8 12.86 54.96 46.23
C GLY A 8 11.90 54.36 45.20
N GLN A 9 10.63 54.85 45.19
CA GLN A 9 9.68 54.65 44.11
C GLN A 9 10.09 55.51 42.91
N THR A 10 10.08 54.96 41.71
CA THR A 10 9.58 55.66 40.52
C THR A 10 9.04 54.62 39.54
N GLY A 11 7.77 54.77 39.21
CA GLY A 11 7.07 53.94 38.24
C GLY A 11 7.42 54.29 36.80
N HIS A 12 7.29 53.33 35.95
CA HIS A 12 6.93 53.55 34.54
C HIS A 12 6.10 52.34 34.06
N SER A 13 4.85 52.68 33.79
CA SER A 13 3.87 51.85 33.12
C SER A 13 4.30 51.57 31.67
N GLY A 14 4.58 50.32 31.38
CA GLY A 14 4.76 49.84 30.00
C GLY A 14 3.87 48.66 29.78
N HIS A 15 2.77 48.88 29.05
CA HIS A 15 1.89 47.79 28.57
C HIS A 15 2.69 46.80 27.72
N PRO A 16 2.62 45.49 27.95
CA PRO A 16 3.09 44.54 26.98
C PRO A 16 2.06 44.41 25.83
N ARG A 17 2.52 44.67 24.62
CA ARG A 17 1.81 44.39 23.37
C ARG A 17 1.46 42.89 23.33
N GLN A 18 0.19 42.62 23.14
CA GLN A 18 -0.30 41.28 22.78
C GLN A 18 0.35 40.84 21.46
N ALA A 19 1.24 39.84 21.54
CA ALA A 19 1.67 39.10 20.37
C ALA A 19 0.49 38.25 19.90
N SER A 20 0.04 38.50 18.69
CA SER A 20 -0.95 37.71 17.99
C SER A 20 -0.48 36.25 17.89
N LEU A 21 -1.22 35.35 18.49
CA LEU A 21 -1.08 33.92 18.30
C LEU A 21 -1.33 33.58 16.82
N GLY A 22 -0.26 33.30 16.11
CA GLY A 22 -0.32 32.73 14.78
C GLY A 22 -1.10 31.41 14.81
N SER A 23 -2.06 31.29 13.93
CA SER A 23 -2.87 30.09 13.71
C SER A 23 -1.98 28.87 13.56
N PRO A 24 -2.35 27.71 14.15
CA PRO A 24 -1.59 26.48 13.97
C PRO A 24 -1.60 26.09 12.49
N GLY A 25 -0.41 26.01 11.92
CA GLY A 25 -0.19 25.55 10.56
C GLY A 25 -0.92 24.22 10.33
N ARG A 26 -1.68 24.15 9.26
CA ARG A 26 -2.31 22.95 8.72
C ARG A 26 -1.28 21.82 8.73
N LEU A 27 -1.53 20.81 9.53
CA LEU A 27 -0.85 19.53 9.46
C LEU A 27 -0.98 19.02 8.03
N GLY A 28 0.15 18.94 7.35
CA GLY A 28 0.23 18.34 6.03
C GLY A 28 -0.33 16.92 6.10
N SER A 29 -1.31 16.65 5.29
CA SER A 29 -1.88 15.32 5.10
C SER A 29 -0.75 14.34 4.80
N PRO A 30 -0.74 13.13 5.39
CA PRO A 30 0.23 12.13 5.01
C PRO A 30 0.05 11.88 3.51
N VAL A 31 1.13 12.02 2.78
CA VAL A 31 1.19 11.69 1.36
C VAL A 31 0.91 10.20 1.25
N GLY A 32 -0.37 9.86 1.15
CA GLY A 32 -0.77 8.57 0.62
C GLY A 32 -0.17 8.48 -0.77
N SER A 33 0.50 7.39 -1.07
CA SER A 33 0.85 7.03 -2.43
C SER A 33 -0.46 6.78 -3.19
N ALA A 34 -1.14 7.86 -3.58
CA ALA A 34 -2.14 7.79 -4.60
C ALA A 34 -1.39 7.34 -5.86
N SER A 35 -1.56 6.10 -6.24
CA SER A 35 -1.28 5.69 -7.61
C SER A 35 -1.92 6.74 -8.51
N PRO A 36 -1.20 7.33 -9.46
CA PRO A 36 -1.79 8.31 -10.36
C PRO A 36 -2.99 7.63 -11.01
N ALA A 37 -4.19 8.20 -10.81
CA ALA A 37 -5.33 7.85 -11.61
C ALA A 37 -4.90 8.13 -13.05
N THR A 38 -4.55 7.07 -13.76
CA THR A 38 -4.24 7.12 -15.17
C THR A 38 -5.50 7.64 -15.83
N THR A 39 -5.51 8.92 -16.20
CA THR A 39 -6.51 9.46 -17.11
C THR A 39 -6.33 8.67 -18.41
N ALA A 40 -7.14 7.63 -18.58
CA ALA A 40 -7.14 6.80 -19.76
C ALA A 40 -7.42 7.72 -20.95
N ARG A 41 -6.49 7.76 -21.90
CA ARG A 41 -6.74 8.40 -23.20
C ARG A 41 -7.96 7.70 -23.82
N PRO A 42 -8.93 8.45 -24.39
CA PRO A 42 -10.03 7.84 -25.11
C PRO A 42 -9.46 6.90 -26.19
N GLY A 43 -9.81 5.61 -26.14
CA GLY A 43 -9.32 4.59 -27.09
C GLY A 43 -8.11 3.78 -26.62
N ALA A 44 -7.56 3.98 -25.41
CA ALA A 44 -6.54 3.10 -24.87
C ALA A 44 -7.19 1.85 -24.27
N MET A 45 -6.74 0.66 -24.70
CA MET A 45 -7.16 -0.61 -24.09
C MET A 45 -6.88 -0.60 -22.59
N PRO A 46 -7.82 -1.06 -21.74
CA PRO A 46 -7.62 -1.08 -20.29
C PRO A 46 -6.41 -1.94 -19.93
N GLN A 47 -5.47 -1.36 -19.21
CA GLN A 47 -4.28 -2.05 -18.77
C GLN A 47 -4.65 -3.12 -17.74
N ILE A 48 -4.39 -4.39 -18.05
CA ILE A 48 -4.75 -5.54 -17.18
C ILE A 48 -3.82 -5.59 -15.98
N VAL A 49 -2.50 -5.49 -16.23
CA VAL A 49 -1.47 -5.47 -15.19
C VAL A 49 -1.09 -4.03 -14.92
N LEU A 50 -1.36 -3.56 -13.71
CA LEU A 50 -0.97 -2.20 -13.29
C LEU A 50 0.54 -2.13 -13.03
N PRO A 51 1.14 -0.92 -13.07
CA PRO A 51 2.51 -0.72 -12.59
C PRO A 51 2.65 -1.27 -11.17
N HIS A 52 3.65 -2.09 -10.93
CA HIS A 52 3.88 -2.79 -9.67
C HIS A 52 5.37 -2.74 -9.28
N GLY A 53 5.66 -3.11 -8.02
CA GLY A 53 7.00 -2.98 -7.47
C GLY A 53 7.30 -1.56 -7.01
N GLY A 54 8.59 -1.20 -6.96
CA GLY A 54 9.01 0.10 -6.42
C GLY A 54 8.98 0.17 -4.90
N TYR A 55 8.91 -0.97 -4.22
CA TYR A 55 8.83 -1.09 -2.76
C TYR A 55 9.94 -0.32 -2.02
N LYS A 56 11.13 -0.17 -2.62
CA LYS A 56 12.24 0.60 -2.02
C LYS A 56 11.90 2.07 -1.76
N LYS A 57 10.89 2.63 -2.47
CA LYS A 57 10.39 3.99 -2.26
C LYS A 57 9.34 4.07 -1.14
N LEU A 58 8.80 2.93 -0.71
CA LEU A 58 7.80 2.90 0.35
C LEU A 58 8.48 3.19 1.69
N ILE A 59 7.99 4.21 2.40
CA ILE A 59 8.52 4.57 3.72
C ILE A 59 8.42 3.40 4.73
N VAL A 60 7.34 2.61 4.64
CA VAL A 60 7.15 1.43 5.48
C VAL A 60 8.21 0.36 5.23
N TYR A 61 8.64 0.18 3.98
CA TYR A 61 9.73 -0.73 3.63
C TYR A 61 11.07 -0.23 4.19
N ARG A 62 11.40 1.04 3.99
CA ARG A 62 12.64 1.63 4.51
C ARG A 62 12.72 1.51 6.03
N LYS A 63 11.62 1.79 6.74
CA LYS A 63 11.56 1.57 8.20
C LYS A 63 11.69 0.10 8.59
N SER A 64 11.08 -0.82 7.84
CA SER A 64 11.26 -2.26 8.09
C SER A 64 12.70 -2.72 7.84
N ASP A 65 13.43 -2.06 6.95
CA ASP A 65 14.86 -2.30 6.76
C ASP A 65 15.69 -1.83 7.97
N VAL A 66 15.40 -0.64 8.50
CA VAL A 66 16.01 -0.15 9.76
C VAL A 66 15.73 -1.13 10.90
N ILE A 67 14.47 -1.63 11.02
CA ILE A 67 14.11 -2.61 12.04
C ILE A 67 14.92 -3.91 11.86
N TYR A 68 15.05 -4.41 10.64
CA TYR A 68 15.86 -5.61 10.36
C TYR A 68 17.33 -5.42 10.74
N GLN A 69 17.97 -4.35 10.26
CA GLN A 69 19.37 -4.04 10.56
C GLN A 69 19.59 -3.80 12.06
N GLY A 70 18.68 -3.05 12.69
CA GLY A 70 18.68 -2.80 14.13
C GLY A 70 18.53 -4.07 14.97
N THR A 71 17.66 -5.00 14.54
CA THR A 71 17.51 -6.30 15.22
C THR A 71 18.78 -7.14 15.11
N VAL A 72 19.41 -7.19 13.93
CA VAL A 72 20.70 -7.88 13.75
C VAL A 72 21.79 -7.27 14.65
N ALA A 73 21.86 -5.93 14.70
CA ALA A 73 22.82 -5.24 15.56
C ALA A 73 22.56 -5.50 17.05
N PHE A 74 21.28 -5.48 17.46
CA PHE A 74 20.86 -5.79 18.83
C PHE A 74 21.22 -7.22 19.22
N CYS A 75 20.85 -8.20 18.42
CA CYS A 75 21.15 -9.61 18.66
C CYS A 75 22.66 -9.84 18.79
N ARG A 76 23.46 -9.30 17.88
CA ARG A 76 24.93 -9.45 17.90
C ARG A 76 25.57 -8.83 19.15
N ARG A 77 25.03 -7.74 19.68
CA ARG A 77 25.63 -7.03 20.81
C ARG A 77 25.19 -7.54 22.18
N PHE A 78 23.95 -8.01 22.29
CA PHE A 78 23.30 -8.19 23.58
C PHE A 78 22.78 -9.60 23.84
N LEU A 79 22.80 -10.47 22.85
CA LEU A 79 22.39 -11.87 23.00
C LEU A 79 23.61 -12.81 22.80
N PRO A 80 23.64 -13.99 23.47
CA PRO A 80 24.71 -14.96 23.27
C PRO A 80 24.85 -15.44 21.85
N GLU A 81 26.09 -15.55 21.36
CA GLU A 81 26.37 -15.88 19.93
C GLU A 81 26.01 -17.30 19.53
N HIS A 82 25.92 -18.27 20.44
CA HIS A 82 25.75 -19.69 20.10
C HIS A 82 24.48 -20.29 20.69
N GLY A 83 23.70 -20.96 19.86
CA GLY A 83 22.56 -21.81 20.26
C GLY A 83 21.36 -21.03 20.81
N ASN A 84 21.30 -19.71 20.62
CA ASN A 84 20.21 -18.90 21.10
C ASN A 84 19.09 -18.83 20.05
N ARG A 85 18.07 -19.66 20.24
CA ARG A 85 16.89 -19.70 19.37
C ARG A 85 16.19 -18.34 19.24
N THR A 86 16.26 -17.50 20.27
CA THR A 86 15.70 -16.14 20.26
C THR A 86 16.35 -15.26 19.20
N VAL A 87 17.68 -15.38 19.00
CA VAL A 87 18.40 -14.66 17.93
C VAL A 87 17.82 -14.99 16.56
N ASP A 88 17.63 -16.29 16.30
CA ASP A 88 17.07 -16.76 15.03
C ASP A 88 15.63 -16.29 14.85
N GLN A 89 14.79 -16.38 15.89
CA GLN A 89 13.39 -15.94 15.87
C GLN A 89 13.28 -14.45 15.63
N MET A 90 13.95 -13.62 16.40
CA MET A 90 13.94 -12.15 16.24
C MET A 90 14.42 -11.73 14.84
N THR A 91 15.54 -12.28 14.40
CA THR A 91 16.12 -11.96 13.08
C THR A 91 15.20 -12.41 11.96
N GLN A 92 14.58 -13.59 12.08
CA GLN A 92 13.65 -14.12 11.09
C GLN A 92 12.35 -13.30 11.07
N ALA A 93 11.80 -12.91 12.21
CA ALA A 93 10.61 -12.06 12.29
C ALA A 93 10.84 -10.70 11.62
N ALA A 94 11.95 -10.03 11.94
CA ALA A 94 12.34 -8.75 11.33
C ALA A 94 12.52 -8.88 9.80
N ARG A 95 13.25 -9.93 9.35
CA ARG A 95 13.46 -10.23 7.94
C ARG A 95 12.16 -10.51 7.21
N SER A 96 11.27 -11.30 7.83
CA SER A 96 9.99 -11.69 7.26
C SER A 96 9.07 -10.49 7.07
N CYS A 97 9.01 -9.58 8.06
CA CYS A 97 8.27 -8.32 7.92
C CYS A 97 8.71 -7.55 6.66
N LYS A 98 10.02 -7.27 6.53
CA LYS A 98 10.58 -6.55 5.38
C LYS A 98 10.28 -7.26 4.05
N GLN A 99 10.47 -8.57 4.00
CA GLN A 99 10.31 -9.37 2.79
C GLN A 99 8.85 -9.40 2.32
N ASN A 100 7.90 -9.59 3.24
CA ASN A 100 6.47 -9.61 2.89
C ASN A 100 5.97 -8.26 2.37
N ILE A 101 6.52 -7.12 2.83
CA ILE A 101 6.22 -5.80 2.25
C ILE A 101 6.71 -5.73 0.80
N ALA A 102 7.92 -6.20 0.51
CA ALA A 102 8.48 -6.21 -0.84
C ALA A 102 7.68 -7.11 -1.78
N GLU A 103 7.36 -8.33 -1.35
CA GLU A 103 6.58 -9.31 -2.11
C GLU A 103 5.14 -8.83 -2.34
N GLY A 104 4.50 -8.23 -1.33
CA GLY A 104 3.18 -7.62 -1.46
C GLY A 104 3.17 -6.51 -2.52
N SER A 105 4.17 -5.63 -2.48
CA SER A 105 4.33 -4.59 -3.50
C SER A 105 4.58 -5.17 -4.90
N ALA A 106 5.32 -6.26 -5.02
CA ALA A 106 5.53 -6.93 -6.30
C ALA A 106 4.23 -7.60 -6.82
N ALA A 107 3.42 -8.17 -5.93
CA ALA A 107 2.15 -8.81 -6.26
C ALA A 107 1.03 -7.81 -6.63
N SER A 108 1.15 -6.53 -6.25
CA SER A 108 0.09 -5.52 -6.36
C SER A 108 -0.49 -5.35 -7.76
N GLY A 109 0.32 -5.55 -8.80
CA GLY A 109 -0.09 -5.44 -10.21
C GLY A 109 -0.95 -6.61 -10.69
N THR A 110 -0.79 -7.80 -10.09
CA THR A 110 -1.39 -9.06 -10.54
C THR A 110 -2.44 -9.60 -9.59
N SER A 111 -2.32 -9.36 -8.27
CA SER A 111 -3.25 -9.86 -7.26
C SER A 111 -3.35 -8.92 -6.07
N LYS A 112 -4.41 -8.16 -6.01
CA LYS A 112 -4.74 -7.31 -4.85
C LYS A 112 -4.97 -8.12 -3.57
N GLU A 113 -5.56 -9.30 -3.70
CA GLU A 113 -5.75 -10.22 -2.57
C GLU A 113 -4.40 -10.65 -1.98
N THR A 114 -3.44 -11.03 -2.83
CA THR A 114 -2.10 -11.41 -2.38
C THR A 114 -1.36 -10.23 -1.76
N GLU A 115 -1.47 -9.03 -2.33
CA GLU A 115 -0.91 -7.79 -1.76
C GLU A 115 -1.41 -7.58 -0.32
N ILE A 116 -2.73 -7.62 -0.09
CA ILE A 116 -3.34 -7.44 1.23
C ILE A 116 -2.88 -8.55 2.19
N LYS A 117 -2.89 -9.81 1.76
CA LYS A 117 -2.46 -10.94 2.59
C LYS A 117 -1.00 -10.80 3.03
N LEU A 118 -0.09 -10.49 2.11
CA LEU A 118 1.33 -10.33 2.43
C LEU A 118 1.59 -9.11 3.33
N THR A 119 0.88 -8.00 3.13
CA THR A 119 0.95 -6.84 4.03
C THR A 119 0.47 -7.22 5.44
N ASN A 120 -0.58 -8.04 5.55
CA ASN A 120 -1.06 -8.53 6.85
C ASN A 120 -0.08 -9.51 7.51
N VAL A 121 0.59 -10.37 6.74
CA VAL A 121 1.67 -11.24 7.27
C VAL A 121 2.84 -10.39 7.77
N ALA A 122 3.23 -9.33 7.03
CA ALA A 122 4.27 -8.40 7.49
C ALA A 122 3.90 -7.76 8.84
N ARG A 123 2.64 -7.39 9.03
CA ARG A 123 2.14 -6.86 10.30
C ARG A 123 2.24 -7.90 11.42
N ALA A 124 1.78 -9.13 11.17
CA ALA A 124 1.81 -10.20 12.18
C ALA A 124 3.24 -10.53 12.62
N THR A 125 4.18 -10.65 11.68
CA THR A 125 5.59 -10.91 12.00
C THR A 125 6.26 -9.74 12.73
N LEU A 126 5.78 -8.51 12.54
CA LEU A 126 6.23 -7.36 13.31
C LEU A 126 5.69 -7.40 14.74
N ASP A 127 4.45 -7.85 14.94
CA ASP A 127 3.86 -8.04 16.27
C ASP A 127 4.65 -9.13 17.05
N GLU A 128 5.04 -10.24 16.41
CA GLU A 128 5.92 -11.26 17.00
C GLU A 128 7.26 -10.66 17.46
N LEU A 129 7.91 -9.85 16.63
CA LEU A 129 9.16 -9.19 16.97
C LEU A 129 9.02 -8.23 18.16
N MET A 130 7.87 -7.53 18.24
CA MET A 130 7.60 -6.63 19.37
C MET A 130 7.49 -7.41 20.68
N GLU A 131 6.81 -8.55 20.69
CA GLU A 131 6.74 -9.43 21.88
C GLU A 131 8.13 -9.92 22.29
N ASP A 132 9.00 -10.31 21.33
CA ASP A 132 10.37 -10.71 21.63
C ASP A 132 11.16 -9.59 22.34
N TYR A 133 11.02 -8.33 21.93
CA TYR A 133 11.65 -7.19 22.60
C TYR A 133 11.06 -6.91 23.97
N LEU A 134 9.74 -7.02 24.13
CA LEU A 134 9.08 -6.84 25.42
C LEU A 134 9.51 -7.93 26.41
N ASP A 135 9.57 -9.16 25.98
CA ASP A 135 10.04 -10.29 26.81
C ASP A 135 11.50 -10.11 27.17
N TRP A 136 12.34 -9.65 26.25
CA TRP A 136 13.72 -9.35 26.55
C TRP A 136 13.86 -8.26 27.63
N LEU A 137 13.13 -7.14 27.50
CA LEU A 137 13.13 -6.08 28.51
C LEU A 137 12.71 -6.62 29.87
N LYS A 138 11.60 -7.34 29.91
CA LYS A 138 11.03 -7.91 31.14
C LYS A 138 11.99 -8.89 31.84
N THR A 139 12.60 -9.79 31.08
CA THR A 139 13.54 -10.78 31.62
C THR A 139 14.85 -10.18 32.15
N HIS A 140 15.21 -8.98 31.64
CA HIS A 140 16.40 -8.22 32.13
C HIS A 140 16.04 -7.14 33.15
N GLY A 141 14.81 -7.09 33.64
CA GLY A 141 14.39 -6.14 34.67
C GLY A 141 14.17 -4.71 34.16
N PHE A 142 14.01 -4.53 32.86
CA PHE A 142 13.72 -3.25 32.24
C PHE A 142 12.23 -3.14 31.89
N ALA A 143 11.75 -1.90 31.72
CA ALA A 143 10.39 -1.62 31.29
C ALA A 143 10.37 -0.99 29.89
N GLU A 144 9.27 -1.23 29.16
CA GLU A 144 8.94 -0.42 27.98
C GLU A 144 8.75 1.04 28.42
N TRP A 145 9.29 1.97 27.65
CA TRP A 145 9.04 3.39 27.90
C TRP A 145 7.57 3.73 27.71
N PRO A 146 6.91 4.35 28.69
CA PRO A 146 5.55 4.84 28.55
C PRO A 146 5.37 5.73 27.32
N ALA A 147 4.15 5.87 26.83
CA ALA A 147 3.86 6.61 25.60
C ALA A 147 4.22 8.11 25.70
N ASP A 148 4.19 8.66 26.90
CA ASP A 148 4.51 10.04 27.28
C ASP A 148 5.97 10.24 27.77
N ASP A 149 6.77 9.17 27.86
CA ASP A 149 8.18 9.28 28.18
C ASP A 149 8.90 10.15 27.14
N GLN A 150 9.66 11.14 27.61
CA GLN A 150 10.36 12.09 26.74
C GLN A 150 11.33 11.37 25.77
N ARG A 151 11.94 10.27 26.19
CA ARG A 151 12.84 9.46 25.35
C ARG A 151 12.05 8.83 24.20
N ARG A 152 10.87 8.26 24.51
CA ARG A 152 9.98 7.67 23.50
C ARG A 152 9.42 8.74 22.55
N VAL A 153 9.05 9.90 23.06
CA VAL A 153 8.60 11.04 22.24
C VAL A 153 9.71 11.48 21.28
N ALA A 154 10.92 11.72 21.81
CA ALA A 154 12.07 12.11 20.98
C ALA A 154 12.42 11.04 19.92
N ALA A 155 12.40 9.76 20.29
CA ALA A 155 12.64 8.66 19.36
C ALA A 155 11.58 8.60 18.25
N ARG A 156 10.31 8.82 18.60
CA ARG A 156 9.21 8.85 17.65
C ARG A 156 9.33 10.02 16.67
N ASP A 157 9.72 11.19 17.15
CA ASP A 157 9.91 12.38 16.33
C ASP A 157 11.14 12.21 15.41
N TYR A 158 12.25 11.72 15.93
CA TYR A 158 13.42 11.37 15.14
C TYR A 158 13.07 10.36 14.03
N ALA A 159 12.34 9.32 14.39
CA ALA A 159 11.94 8.29 13.43
C ALA A 159 10.98 8.79 12.32
N ARG A 160 10.29 9.93 12.49
CA ARG A 160 9.46 10.49 11.40
C ARG A 160 10.31 11.05 10.27
N GLU A 161 11.46 11.62 10.60
CA GLU A 161 12.34 12.30 9.65
C GLU A 161 13.41 11.36 9.09
N HIS A 162 13.76 10.32 9.85
CA HIS A 162 14.88 9.42 9.57
C HIS A 162 14.35 8.00 9.31
N ALA A 163 14.39 7.59 8.06
CA ALA A 163 13.86 6.30 7.62
C ALA A 163 14.92 5.34 7.07
N ASP A 164 16.18 5.75 7.00
CA ASP A 164 17.26 4.96 6.46
C ASP A 164 18.17 4.44 7.56
N TRP A 165 18.83 3.30 7.30
CA TRP A 165 19.72 2.65 8.25
C TRP A 165 20.87 3.54 8.69
N GLU A 166 21.44 4.32 7.79
CA GLU A 166 22.57 5.20 8.01
C GLU A 166 22.33 6.20 9.14
N ASP A 167 21.10 6.65 9.31
CA ASP A 167 20.68 7.57 10.37
C ASP A 167 20.70 6.90 11.75
N TRP A 168 20.47 5.59 11.80
CA TRP A 168 20.30 4.82 13.04
C TRP A 168 21.52 4.04 13.45
N GLN A 169 22.41 3.69 12.53
CA GLN A 169 23.52 2.78 12.75
C GLN A 169 24.33 3.15 14.01
N LYS A 170 24.80 4.41 14.08
CA LYS A 170 25.59 4.89 15.21
C LYS A 170 24.84 4.82 16.56
N ILE A 171 23.54 5.06 16.54
CA ILE A 171 22.69 4.99 17.73
C ILE A 171 22.65 3.54 18.24
N PHE A 172 22.38 2.59 17.35
CA PHE A 172 22.33 1.18 17.71
C PHE A 172 23.68 0.57 18.10
N GLU A 173 24.77 1.11 17.58
CA GLU A 173 26.11 0.67 17.92
C GLU A 173 26.62 1.21 19.29
N THR A 174 26.10 2.35 19.75
CA THR A 174 26.68 3.05 20.93
C THR A 174 25.77 3.04 22.14
N ARG A 175 24.45 2.92 22.00
CA ARG A 175 23.50 3.02 23.12
C ARG A 175 23.45 1.72 23.94
N PRO A 176 23.06 1.81 25.24
CA PRO A 176 22.83 0.63 26.09
C PRO A 176 21.70 -0.25 25.58
N ALA A 177 21.69 -1.52 25.98
CA ALA A 177 20.71 -2.52 25.53
C ALA A 177 19.24 -2.11 25.77
N GLU A 178 18.92 -1.61 27.00
CA GLU A 178 17.60 -1.08 27.33
C GLU A 178 17.15 0.00 26.35
N THR A 179 18.04 0.95 26.07
CA THR A 179 17.74 2.05 25.14
C THR A 179 17.48 1.54 23.73
N VAL A 180 18.34 0.64 23.23
CA VAL A 180 18.19 0.07 21.88
C VAL A 180 16.90 -0.73 21.78
N ALA A 181 16.55 -1.56 22.76
CA ALA A 181 15.30 -2.32 22.78
C ALA A 181 14.07 -1.40 22.72
N ASN A 182 14.06 -0.33 23.51
CA ASN A 182 12.97 0.64 23.53
C ASN A 182 12.87 1.48 22.23
N LEU A 183 14.01 1.80 21.61
CA LEU A 183 14.04 2.43 20.28
C LEU A 183 13.46 1.50 19.22
N MET A 184 13.81 0.21 19.28
CA MET A 184 13.26 -0.79 18.36
C MET A 184 11.76 -0.93 18.54
N LEU A 185 11.24 -1.00 19.76
CA LEU A 185 9.79 -1.00 20.02
C LEU A 185 9.11 0.25 19.47
N THR A 186 9.72 1.43 19.63
CA THR A 186 9.18 2.68 19.08
C THR A 186 9.08 2.63 17.55
N LEU A 187 10.11 2.13 16.86
CA LEU A 187 10.12 1.93 15.41
C LEU A 187 9.08 0.90 14.98
N CYS A 188 8.96 -0.22 15.72
CA CYS A 188 7.98 -1.26 15.44
C CYS A 188 6.55 -0.72 15.57
N HIS A 189 6.23 0.02 16.64
CA HIS A 189 4.91 0.66 16.82
C HIS A 189 4.55 1.60 15.67
N GLN A 190 5.50 2.43 15.22
CA GLN A 190 5.26 3.33 14.08
C GLN A 190 5.03 2.55 12.79
N THR A 191 5.86 1.54 12.54
CA THR A 191 5.78 0.74 11.32
C THR A 191 4.48 -0.08 11.29
N ARG A 192 4.08 -0.63 12.44
CA ARG A 192 2.80 -1.31 12.60
C ARG A 192 1.62 -0.41 12.27
N TYR A 193 1.60 0.80 12.83
CA TYR A 193 0.56 1.80 12.49
C TYR A 193 0.52 2.10 10.97
N MET A 194 1.69 2.20 10.34
CA MET A 194 1.77 2.43 8.89
C MET A 194 1.25 1.23 8.10
N LEU A 195 1.52 0.00 8.53
CA LEU A 195 0.98 -1.23 7.93
C LEU A 195 -0.55 -1.29 8.06
N ASP A 196 -1.11 -0.94 9.24
CA ASP A 196 -2.57 -0.87 9.43
C ASP A 196 -3.22 0.12 8.45
N LYS A 197 -2.61 1.30 8.27
CA LYS A 197 -3.09 2.29 7.29
C LYS A 197 -2.93 1.81 5.85
N MET A 198 -1.85 1.11 5.54
CA MET A 198 -1.62 0.53 4.22
C MET A 198 -2.65 -0.54 3.89
N ILE A 199 -2.95 -1.46 4.82
CA ILE A 199 -3.97 -2.49 4.65
C ILE A 199 -5.35 -1.84 4.40
N ALA A 200 -5.73 -0.87 5.23
CA ALA A 200 -7.00 -0.18 5.07
C ALA A 200 -7.13 0.51 3.69
N ALA A 201 -6.04 1.12 3.20
CA ALA A 201 -6.00 1.74 1.89
C ALA A 201 -6.09 0.70 0.75
N GLN A 202 -5.40 -0.44 0.88
CA GLN A 202 -5.44 -1.55 -0.07
C GLN A 202 -6.84 -2.17 -0.14
N GLU A 203 -7.52 -2.36 1.00
CA GLU A 203 -8.90 -2.84 1.06
C GLU A 203 -9.88 -1.88 0.41
N ALA A 204 -9.74 -0.57 0.66
CA ALA A 204 -10.57 0.45 0.06
C ALA A 204 -10.39 0.50 -1.47
N ASP A 205 -9.14 0.40 -1.94
CA ASP A 205 -8.82 0.33 -3.36
C ASP A 205 -9.42 -0.94 -4.02
N PHE A 206 -9.29 -2.09 -3.35
CA PHE A 206 -9.87 -3.35 -3.82
C PHE A 206 -11.41 -3.29 -3.91
N LYS A 207 -12.08 -2.73 -2.89
CA LYS A 207 -13.54 -2.56 -2.90
C LYS A 207 -14.01 -1.63 -4.01
N LYS A 208 -13.23 -0.60 -4.33
CA LYS A 208 -13.59 0.40 -5.34
C LYS A 208 -13.30 -0.06 -6.78
N HIS A 209 -12.17 -0.70 -7.00
CA HIS A 209 -11.67 -0.98 -8.34
C HIS A 209 -11.60 -2.48 -8.68
N GLY A 210 -11.90 -3.35 -7.71
CA GLY A 210 -11.78 -4.80 -7.87
C GLY A 210 -10.35 -5.29 -8.06
N GLY A 211 -10.21 -6.54 -8.44
CA GLY A 211 -8.93 -7.20 -8.70
C GLY A 211 -8.59 -7.34 -10.18
N VAL A 212 -7.61 -8.18 -10.48
CA VAL A 212 -7.19 -8.45 -11.85
C VAL A 212 -8.27 -9.17 -12.66
N ARG A 213 -9.08 -10.01 -12.01
CA ARG A 213 -10.15 -10.77 -12.68
C ARG A 213 -11.22 -9.86 -13.27
N GLU A 214 -11.64 -8.85 -12.50
CA GLU A 214 -12.59 -7.82 -12.94
C GLU A 214 -12.02 -7.00 -14.09
N ARG A 215 -10.75 -6.60 -14.01
CA ARG A 215 -10.07 -5.87 -15.10
C ARG A 215 -9.94 -6.73 -16.37
N MET A 216 -9.60 -8.01 -16.24
CA MET A 216 -9.54 -8.96 -17.35
C MET A 216 -10.93 -9.13 -17.99
N HIS A 217 -11.98 -9.26 -17.19
CA HIS A 217 -13.34 -9.37 -17.67
C HIS A 217 -13.76 -8.11 -18.42
N ALA A 218 -13.53 -6.94 -17.84
CA ALA A 218 -13.82 -5.65 -18.47
C ALA A 218 -13.07 -5.47 -19.80
N ALA A 219 -11.77 -5.79 -19.83
CA ALA A 219 -10.96 -5.72 -21.04
C ALA A 219 -11.46 -6.67 -22.13
N ARG A 220 -11.85 -7.91 -21.79
CA ARG A 220 -12.41 -8.88 -22.75
C ARG A 220 -13.79 -8.44 -23.28
N THR A 221 -14.61 -7.85 -22.42
CA THR A 221 -15.92 -7.33 -22.82
C THR A 221 -15.78 -6.14 -23.75
N ALA A 222 -14.87 -5.20 -23.45
CA ALA A 222 -14.57 -4.07 -24.31
C ALA A 222 -14.05 -4.53 -25.68
N ALA A 223 -13.08 -5.46 -25.72
CA ALA A 223 -12.56 -6.01 -26.98
C ALA A 223 -13.63 -6.72 -27.80
N ARG A 224 -14.56 -7.45 -27.18
CA ARG A 224 -15.67 -8.09 -27.89
C ARG A 224 -16.67 -7.05 -28.42
N GLY A 225 -16.93 -5.97 -27.67
CA GLY A 225 -17.78 -4.87 -28.15
C GLY A 225 -17.15 -4.17 -29.34
N GLU A 226 -15.86 -3.89 -29.34
CA GLU A 226 -15.13 -3.32 -30.47
C GLU A 226 -15.12 -4.24 -31.70
N ASP A 227 -14.93 -5.54 -31.51
CA ASP A 227 -14.99 -6.52 -32.61
C ASP A 227 -16.40 -6.68 -33.14
N TRP A 228 -17.42 -6.63 -32.28
CA TRP A 228 -18.82 -6.64 -32.68
C TRP A 228 -19.17 -5.39 -33.47
N ASP A 229 -18.81 -4.21 -32.99
CA ASP A 229 -19.06 -2.94 -33.69
C ASP A 229 -18.29 -2.85 -35.02
N LYS A 230 -17.02 -3.31 -35.05
CA LYS A 230 -16.22 -3.31 -36.29
C LYS A 230 -16.60 -4.41 -37.27
N GLY A 231 -16.99 -5.57 -36.77
CA GLY A 231 -17.25 -6.75 -37.60
C GLY A 231 -18.66 -6.88 -38.08
N VAL A 232 -19.66 -6.42 -37.36
CA VAL A 232 -21.09 -6.57 -37.69
C VAL A 232 -21.69 -5.26 -38.20
N TYR A 233 -21.46 -4.15 -37.50
CA TYR A 233 -22.05 -2.86 -37.92
C TYR A 233 -21.39 -2.26 -39.15
N SER A 234 -20.07 -2.38 -39.34
CA SER A 234 -19.42 -1.89 -40.56
C SER A 234 -19.84 -2.65 -41.83
N ARG A 235 -20.39 -3.87 -41.69
CA ARG A 235 -20.97 -4.64 -42.80
C ARG A 235 -22.49 -4.39 -42.98
N LEU A 236 -23.16 -3.90 -41.96
CA LEU A 236 -24.60 -3.59 -41.99
C LEU A 236 -24.90 -2.15 -42.37
N ASP A 237 -23.95 -1.22 -42.16
CA ASP A 237 -24.13 0.20 -42.49
C ASP A 237 -24.01 0.51 -44.00
N ALA A 238 -23.53 -0.42 -44.83
CA ALA A 238 -23.73 -0.31 -46.25
C ALA A 238 -25.17 -0.77 -46.58
N ALA A 239 -26.10 0.15 -46.66
CA ALA A 239 -27.48 -0.11 -47.09
C ALA A 239 -27.56 -0.89 -48.42
N ALA A 240 -26.49 -0.93 -49.20
CA ALA A 240 -26.24 -1.77 -50.35
C ALA A 240 -26.17 -3.27 -50.01
N ASP A 241 -25.52 -3.65 -48.89
CA ASP A 241 -25.32 -5.07 -48.55
C ASP A 241 -26.57 -5.76 -48.01
N VAL A 242 -27.46 -5.04 -47.33
CA VAL A 242 -28.76 -5.58 -46.87
C VAL A 242 -29.71 -5.79 -48.05
N ALA A 243 -29.73 -4.87 -49.00
CA ALA A 243 -30.54 -4.99 -50.23
C ALA A 243 -30.03 -6.16 -51.11
N ASP A 244 -28.73 -6.36 -51.26
CA ASP A 244 -28.13 -7.48 -51.98
C ASP A 244 -28.40 -8.83 -51.30
N LEU A 245 -28.30 -8.90 -49.98
CA LEU A 245 -28.64 -10.09 -49.18
C LEU A 245 -30.13 -10.45 -49.31
N MET A 246 -31.03 -9.49 -49.28
CA MET A 246 -32.47 -9.67 -49.49
C MET A 246 -32.78 -10.12 -50.91
N ALA A 247 -32.13 -9.54 -51.92
CA ALA A 247 -32.26 -9.94 -53.33
C ALA A 247 -31.77 -11.38 -53.52
N ARG A 248 -30.63 -11.77 -53.00
CA ARG A 248 -30.11 -13.16 -53.08
C ARG A 248 -30.99 -14.14 -52.32
N ALA A 249 -31.51 -13.80 -51.15
CA ALA A 249 -32.45 -14.65 -50.41
C ALA A 249 -33.76 -14.86 -51.20
N SER A 250 -34.29 -13.83 -51.88
CA SER A 250 -35.47 -13.92 -52.72
C SER A 250 -35.22 -14.79 -53.96
N GLU A 251 -34.01 -14.69 -54.55
CA GLU A 251 -33.64 -15.51 -55.69
C GLU A 251 -33.47 -16.99 -55.32
N ILE A 252 -32.84 -17.28 -54.17
CA ILE A 252 -32.71 -18.66 -53.67
C ILE A 252 -34.09 -19.25 -53.39
N LYS A 253 -34.99 -18.49 -52.77
CA LYS A 253 -36.38 -18.92 -52.53
C LYS A 253 -37.07 -19.27 -53.84
N ARG A 254 -36.96 -18.41 -54.83
CA ARG A 254 -37.56 -18.64 -56.17
C ARG A 254 -37.00 -19.92 -56.81
N LYS A 255 -35.70 -20.17 -56.76
CA LYS A 255 -35.10 -21.40 -57.34
C LYS A 255 -35.55 -22.64 -56.59
N VAL A 256 -35.67 -22.59 -55.26
CA VAL A 256 -36.18 -23.68 -54.43
C VAL A 256 -37.62 -23.98 -54.80
N ASP A 257 -38.47 -22.96 -54.87
CA ASP A 257 -39.90 -23.13 -55.25
C ASP A 257 -40.03 -23.74 -56.64
N GLN A 258 -39.24 -23.29 -57.62
CA GLN A 258 -39.22 -23.88 -58.98
C GLN A 258 -38.74 -25.34 -58.94
N THR A 259 -37.77 -25.65 -58.17
CA THR A 259 -37.26 -27.03 -58.06
C THR A 259 -38.30 -27.93 -57.40
N VAL A 260 -38.88 -27.50 -56.29
CA VAL A 260 -40.00 -28.21 -55.63
C VAL A 260 -41.15 -28.43 -56.54
N TRP A 261 -41.60 -27.40 -57.33
CA TRP A 261 -42.67 -27.48 -58.30
C TRP A 261 -42.31 -28.51 -59.41
N SER A 262 -41.12 -28.49 -59.95
CA SER A 262 -40.66 -29.47 -60.98
C SER A 262 -40.59 -30.88 -60.45
N ILE A 263 -40.23 -31.13 -59.19
CA ILE A 263 -40.26 -32.44 -58.57
C ILE A 263 -41.69 -32.94 -58.37
N LYS A 264 -42.57 -32.09 -57.81
CA LYS A 264 -43.97 -32.41 -57.63
C LYS A 264 -44.60 -32.83 -58.96
N ARG A 265 -44.38 -32.03 -60.05
CA ARG A 265 -44.85 -32.34 -61.35
C ARG A 265 -44.40 -33.68 -61.97
N ARG A 266 -43.07 -34.02 -61.71
CA ARG A 266 -42.52 -35.32 -62.17
C ARG A 266 -43.04 -36.50 -61.32
N LYS A 267 -43.47 -36.32 -60.13
CA LYS A 267 -43.96 -37.38 -59.22
C LYS A 267 -45.51 -37.46 -59.23
N GLY A 268 -46.19 -36.67 -59.99
CA GLY A 268 -47.65 -36.69 -60.07
C GLY A 268 -48.40 -36.22 -58.81
N TRP A 269 -47.68 -35.45 -57.97
CA TRP A 269 -48.27 -34.94 -56.76
C TRP A 269 -48.87 -33.58 -57.02
N GLN A 270 -50.22 -33.48 -56.78
CA GLN A 270 -50.96 -32.23 -56.84
C GLN A 270 -50.76 -31.34 -55.66
#